data_41819186b5bbc1aeb7075d7afc248513
#
_entry.id   41819186b5bbc1aeb7075d7afc248513
#
_cell.length_a   1.000
_cell.length_b   1.000
_cell.length_c   1.000
_cell.angle_alpha   90.00
_cell.angle_beta   90.00
_cell.angle_gamma   90.00
#
_symmetry.space_group_name_H-M   'P 1'
#
loop_
_entity.id
_entity.type
_entity.pdbx_description
1 polymer ?
#
loop_
_entity_poly.entity_id
_entity_poly.type
_entity_poly.pdbx_seq_one_letter_code
_entity_poly.pdbx_strand_id
1 'polypeptide(L)'
;MSNYFLKLGLLLFFAIASSVSYFFTINSAEDLADIENSNREFVLKNAEIFGSDKEGNYSYKIFTKKAKTNDLKQTIFLEQLLIEYISEPTIDWQIQSDNGQIISQTNVLALSGNVVIENKSKDNPSTIITNYLEINPNTLTIATNRDVLITINNNKIQAKGFNAQLRENKLNFSSNMTSNIVNP
;
A
#
# COMPACT_ATOMS: atom_id res chain seq x y z
N MET A 1 -76.25 0.15 15.06
CA MET A 1 -75.08 -0.34 15.88
C MET A 1 -74.05 -1.18 15.10
N SER A 2 -74.52 -1.96 14.12
CA SER A 2 -73.60 -2.87 13.36
C SER A 2 -72.37 -2.16 12.65
N ASN A 3 -72.61 -1.00 12.05
CA ASN A 3 -71.59 -0.31 11.28
C ASN A 3 -70.43 0.30 12.11
N TYR A 4 -70.60 0.50 13.39
CA TYR A 4 -69.61 1.05 14.30
C TYR A 4 -68.55 -0.02 14.66
N PHE A 5 -68.96 -1.22 14.95
CA PHE A 5 -68.10 -2.35 15.24
C PHE A 5 -67.30 -2.77 14.02
N LEU A 6 -67.92 -2.67 12.82
CA LEU A 6 -67.22 -2.96 11.58
C LEU A 6 -66.05 -1.93 11.31
N LYS A 7 -66.30 -0.65 11.51
CA LYS A 7 -65.31 0.42 11.37
C LYS A 7 -64.20 0.30 12.41
N LEU A 8 -64.52 -0.04 13.65
CA LEU A 8 -63.58 -0.25 14.72
C LEU A 8 -62.68 -1.46 14.43
N GLY A 9 -63.20 -2.56 13.93
CA GLY A 9 -62.46 -3.74 13.52
C GLY A 9 -61.51 -3.46 12.37
N LEU A 10 -61.95 -2.65 11.39
CA LEU A 10 -61.10 -2.26 10.26
C LEU A 10 -59.92 -1.39 10.69
N LEU A 11 -60.15 -0.44 11.61
CA LEU A 11 -59.09 0.38 12.18
C LEU A 11 -58.05 -0.46 12.95
N LEU A 12 -58.51 -1.42 13.74
CA LEU A 12 -57.66 -2.32 14.50
C LEU A 12 -56.79 -3.20 13.56
N PHE A 13 -57.41 -3.69 12.47
CA PHE A 13 -56.68 -4.48 11.46
C PHE A 13 -55.54 -3.67 10.80
N PHE A 14 -55.81 -2.42 10.39
CA PHE A 14 -54.76 -1.56 9.82
C PHE A 14 -53.67 -1.20 10.81
N ALA A 15 -54.00 -1.01 12.09
CA ALA A 15 -53.01 -0.75 13.12
C ALA A 15 -52.08 -1.96 13.33
N ILE A 16 -52.63 -3.17 13.38
CA ILE A 16 -51.83 -4.41 13.49
C ILE A 16 -50.99 -4.64 12.24
N ALA A 17 -51.55 -4.48 11.04
CA ALA A 17 -50.84 -4.64 9.78
C ALA A 17 -49.66 -3.65 9.65
N SER A 18 -49.87 -2.40 10.06
CA SER A 18 -48.79 -1.37 10.08
C SER A 18 -47.70 -1.72 11.09
N SER A 19 -48.06 -2.21 12.28
CA SER A 19 -47.08 -2.61 13.30
C SER A 19 -46.22 -3.80 12.86
N VAL A 20 -46.86 -4.80 12.22
CA VAL A 20 -46.13 -5.96 11.65
C VAL A 20 -45.19 -5.53 10.52
N SER A 21 -45.69 -4.68 9.61
CA SER A 21 -44.85 -4.15 8.53
C SER A 21 -43.62 -3.38 9.06
N TYR A 22 -43.82 -2.53 10.07
CA TYR A 22 -42.76 -1.79 10.73
C TYR A 22 -41.70 -2.72 11.37
N PHE A 23 -42.15 -3.78 12.04
CA PHE A 23 -41.28 -4.76 12.66
C PHE A 23 -40.43 -5.53 11.63
N PHE A 24 -41.01 -5.91 10.49
CA PHE A 24 -40.24 -6.54 9.40
C PHE A 24 -39.25 -5.58 8.77
N THR A 25 -39.59 -4.31 8.62
CA THR A 25 -38.67 -3.31 8.02
C THR A 25 -37.45 -3.04 8.90
N ILE A 26 -37.66 -2.98 10.24
CA ILE A 26 -36.53 -2.78 11.18
C ILE A 26 -35.57 -3.98 11.15
N ASN A 27 -36.09 -5.20 11.23
CA ASN A 27 -35.23 -6.40 11.21
C ASN A 27 -34.49 -6.56 9.89
N SER A 28 -35.06 -6.16 8.76
CA SER A 28 -34.38 -6.16 7.47
C SER A 28 -33.31 -5.07 7.37
N ALA A 29 -33.44 -3.97 8.09
CA ALA A 29 -32.44 -2.89 8.13
C ALA A 29 -31.21 -3.28 8.97
N GLU A 30 -31.37 -4.08 10.04
CA GLU A 30 -30.26 -4.63 10.82
C GLU A 30 -29.42 -5.61 10.00
N ASP A 31 -30.04 -6.50 9.20
CA ASP A 31 -29.33 -7.41 8.30
C ASP A 31 -28.54 -6.65 7.20
N LEU A 32 -29.01 -5.50 6.74
CA LEU A 32 -28.30 -4.66 5.78
C LEU A 32 -27.13 -3.89 6.41
N ALA A 33 -27.29 -3.47 7.68
CA ALA A 33 -26.22 -2.78 8.42
C ALA A 33 -25.04 -3.72 8.75
N ASP A 34 -25.30 -5.01 9.00
CA ASP A 34 -24.26 -6.02 9.20
C ASP A 34 -23.49 -6.34 7.90
N ILE A 35 -24.11 -6.21 6.74
CA ILE A 35 -23.44 -6.34 5.44
C ILE A 35 -22.52 -5.13 5.17
N GLU A 36 -22.90 -3.94 5.62
CA GLU A 36 -22.10 -2.71 5.43
C GLU A 36 -20.86 -2.68 6.35
N ASN A 37 -20.90 -3.36 7.49
CA ASN A 37 -19.76 -3.57 8.40
C ASN A 37 -18.96 -4.84 8.10
N SER A 38 -19.29 -5.61 7.10
CA SER A 38 -18.48 -6.75 6.70
C SER A 38 -17.13 -6.24 6.17
N ASN A 39 -16.09 -6.63 6.86
CA ASN A 39 -14.68 -6.34 6.57
C ASN A 39 -14.36 -6.88 5.16
N ARG A 40 -14.64 -6.10 4.10
CA ARG A 40 -14.43 -6.53 2.71
C ARG A 40 -12.93 -6.54 2.45
N GLU A 41 -12.34 -7.71 2.47
CA GLU A 41 -10.97 -7.94 2.04
C GLU A 41 -10.99 -8.27 0.55
N PHE A 42 -10.37 -7.43 -0.27
CA PHE A 42 -10.13 -7.75 -1.67
C PHE A 42 -8.75 -8.35 -1.84
N VAL A 43 -8.67 -9.46 -2.55
CA VAL A 43 -7.41 -10.12 -2.86
C VAL A 43 -7.23 -10.16 -4.37
N LEU A 44 -6.13 -9.57 -4.83
CA LEU A 44 -5.69 -9.62 -6.23
C LEU A 44 -4.46 -10.51 -6.32
N LYS A 45 -4.35 -11.31 -7.37
CA LYS A 45 -3.18 -12.14 -7.68
C LYS A 45 -2.52 -11.63 -8.96
N ASN A 46 -1.17 -11.61 -8.98
CA ASN A 46 -0.38 -11.15 -10.11
C ASN A 46 -0.84 -9.77 -10.61
N ALA A 47 -0.92 -8.81 -9.68
CA ALA A 47 -1.44 -7.48 -9.94
C ALA A 47 -0.33 -6.53 -10.38
N GLU A 48 -0.70 -5.59 -11.26
CA GLU A 48 0.09 -4.42 -11.60
C GLU A 48 -0.59 -3.18 -11.03
N ILE A 49 0.16 -2.37 -10.28
CA ILE A 49 -0.32 -1.13 -9.67
C ILE A 49 0.49 0.01 -10.26
N PHE A 50 -0.18 0.99 -10.83
CA PHE A 50 0.45 2.18 -11.39
C PHE A 50 0.28 3.35 -10.43
N GLY A 51 1.39 4.04 -10.14
CA GLY A 51 1.36 5.30 -9.45
C GLY A 51 1.58 6.46 -10.42
N SER A 52 0.90 7.58 -10.19
CA SER A 52 1.01 8.80 -10.99
C SER A 52 1.59 9.95 -10.18
N ASP A 53 2.20 10.92 -10.88
CA ASP A 53 2.59 12.19 -10.35
C ASP A 53 1.38 13.12 -10.15
N LYS A 54 1.63 14.37 -9.75
CA LYS A 54 0.58 15.36 -9.52
C LYS A 54 -0.10 15.84 -10.81
N GLU A 55 0.58 15.69 -11.94
CA GLU A 55 0.09 16.00 -13.27
C GLU A 55 -0.71 14.83 -13.90
N GLY A 56 -0.72 13.65 -13.24
CA GLY A 56 -1.43 12.46 -13.70
C GLY A 56 -0.63 11.55 -14.62
N ASN A 57 0.66 11.81 -14.85
CA ASN A 57 1.52 10.94 -15.64
C ASN A 57 1.98 9.74 -14.80
N TYR A 58 2.11 8.57 -15.41
CA TYR A 58 2.61 7.40 -14.73
C TYR A 58 4.07 7.59 -14.30
N SER A 59 4.33 7.44 -13.00
CA SER A 59 5.65 7.65 -12.41
C SER A 59 6.35 6.35 -12.05
N TYR A 60 5.60 5.37 -11.59
CA TYR A 60 6.13 4.07 -11.21
C TYR A 60 5.11 2.96 -11.40
N LYS A 61 5.59 1.74 -11.46
CA LYS A 61 4.80 0.52 -11.57
C LYS A 61 5.24 -0.48 -10.51
N ILE A 62 4.29 -1.10 -9.84
CA ILE A 62 4.52 -2.16 -8.87
C ILE A 62 3.91 -3.43 -9.44
N PHE A 63 4.73 -4.44 -9.65
CA PHE A 63 4.28 -5.81 -9.84
C PHE A 63 4.22 -6.50 -8.49
N THR A 64 3.17 -7.22 -8.20
CA THR A 64 3.05 -7.99 -6.97
C THR A 64 2.35 -9.32 -7.24
N LYS A 65 2.84 -10.37 -6.60
CA LYS A 65 2.20 -11.68 -6.69
C LYS A 65 0.84 -11.70 -6.03
N LYS A 66 0.67 -10.92 -4.96
CA LYS A 66 -0.59 -10.81 -4.23
C LYS A 66 -0.73 -9.45 -3.60
N ALA A 67 -1.89 -8.85 -3.78
CA ALA A 67 -2.29 -7.63 -3.10
C ALA A 67 -3.57 -7.89 -2.30
N LYS A 68 -3.62 -7.38 -1.07
CA LYS A 68 -4.80 -7.43 -0.20
C LYS A 68 -5.14 -6.03 0.27
N THR A 69 -6.39 -5.66 0.18
CA THR A 69 -6.87 -4.39 0.72
C THR A 69 -7.53 -4.62 2.08
N ASN A 70 -7.34 -3.68 2.98
CA ASN A 70 -8.09 -3.60 4.22
C ASN A 70 -8.78 -2.24 4.26
N ASP A 71 -10.08 -2.20 3.98
CA ASP A 71 -10.86 -0.96 3.87
C ASP A 71 -10.87 -0.17 5.18
N LEU A 72 -10.92 -0.85 6.33
CA LEU A 72 -10.91 -0.17 7.64
C LEU A 72 -9.58 0.55 7.92
N LYS A 73 -8.47 -0.01 7.45
CA LYS A 73 -7.12 0.55 7.67
C LYS A 73 -6.65 1.43 6.52
N GLN A 74 -7.39 1.50 5.42
CA GLN A 74 -6.97 2.19 4.19
C GLN A 74 -5.54 1.80 3.80
N THR A 75 -5.23 0.51 3.88
CA THR A 75 -3.90 -0.03 3.66
C THR A 75 -3.96 -1.15 2.64
N ILE A 76 -3.02 -1.15 1.71
CA ILE A 76 -2.82 -2.23 0.75
C ILE A 76 -1.57 -3.01 1.16
N PHE A 77 -1.72 -4.30 1.42
CA PHE A 77 -0.63 -5.23 1.69
C PHE A 77 -0.22 -5.92 0.39
N LEU A 78 1.08 -6.01 0.16
CA LEU A 78 1.68 -6.59 -1.04
C LEU A 78 2.61 -7.73 -0.64
N GLU A 79 2.59 -8.83 -1.40
CA GLU A 79 3.49 -9.97 -1.24
C GLU A 79 4.32 -10.16 -2.51
N GLN A 80 5.63 -10.31 -2.39
CA GLN A 80 6.60 -10.49 -3.48
C GLN A 80 6.43 -9.43 -4.56
N LEU A 81 7.06 -8.28 -4.35
CA LEU A 81 6.88 -7.11 -5.21
C LEU A 81 8.17 -6.69 -5.90
N LEU A 82 8.00 -6.11 -7.08
CA LEU A 82 9.00 -5.43 -7.87
C LEU A 82 8.46 -4.05 -8.23
N ILE A 83 9.24 -3.01 -7.94
CA ILE A 83 8.91 -1.62 -8.27
C ILE A 83 9.85 -1.17 -9.38
N GLU A 84 9.30 -0.57 -10.42
CA GLU A 84 10.02 0.03 -11.54
C GLU A 84 9.59 1.49 -11.70
N TYR A 85 10.54 2.40 -11.87
CA TYR A 85 10.26 3.79 -12.19
C TYR A 85 10.14 3.97 -13.70
N ILE A 86 9.10 4.67 -14.16
CA ILE A 86 8.75 4.78 -15.58
C ILE A 86 9.00 6.19 -16.12
N SER A 87 8.75 7.24 -15.31
CA SER A 87 8.67 8.62 -15.79
C SER A 87 10.00 9.29 -16.07
N GLU A 88 11.09 8.74 -15.61
CA GLU A 88 12.41 9.34 -15.78
C GLU A 88 13.38 8.35 -16.44
N PRO A 89 13.66 8.50 -17.74
CA PRO A 89 14.53 7.57 -18.48
C PRO A 89 15.98 7.55 -17.98
N THR A 90 16.35 8.49 -17.12
CA THR A 90 17.67 8.54 -16.45
C THR A 90 17.71 7.75 -15.15
N ILE A 91 16.57 7.35 -14.62
CA ILE A 91 16.46 6.59 -13.37
C ILE A 91 16.25 5.12 -13.70
N ASP A 92 17.32 4.35 -13.62
CA ASP A 92 17.33 2.90 -13.89
C ASP A 92 17.34 2.10 -12.58
N TRP A 93 16.45 2.48 -11.64
CA TRP A 93 16.32 1.84 -10.36
C TRP A 93 15.16 0.85 -10.32
N GLN A 94 15.47 -0.35 -9.85
CA GLN A 94 14.46 -1.37 -9.50
C GLN A 94 14.54 -1.67 -8.02
N ILE A 95 13.40 -1.95 -7.40
CA ILE A 95 13.33 -2.28 -5.97
C ILE A 95 12.49 -3.55 -5.82
N GLN A 96 13.07 -4.55 -5.17
CA GLN A 96 12.40 -5.83 -4.86
C GLN A 96 12.23 -5.98 -3.35
N SER A 97 11.18 -6.66 -2.93
CA SER A 97 10.93 -6.98 -1.53
C SER A 97 9.97 -8.16 -1.39
N ASP A 98 10.08 -8.88 -0.26
CA ASP A 98 9.13 -9.96 0.06
C ASP A 98 7.75 -9.41 0.39
N ASN A 99 7.68 -8.28 1.11
CA ASN A 99 6.43 -7.68 1.55
C ASN A 99 6.44 -6.15 1.38
N GLY A 100 5.26 -5.60 1.13
CA GLY A 100 5.04 -4.17 1.04
C GLY A 100 3.72 -3.75 1.69
N GLN A 101 3.66 -2.49 2.08
CA GLN A 101 2.48 -1.86 2.67
C GLN A 101 2.33 -0.46 2.10
N ILE A 102 1.25 -0.20 1.38
CA ILE A 102 0.89 1.15 0.93
C ILE A 102 -0.08 1.74 1.94
N ILE A 103 0.33 2.82 2.61
CA ILE A 103 -0.49 3.53 3.59
C ILE A 103 -1.10 4.74 2.87
N SER A 104 -2.38 4.68 2.56
CA SER A 104 -3.05 5.68 1.72
C SER A 104 -3.02 7.10 2.31
N GLN A 105 -3.01 7.24 3.63
CA GLN A 105 -2.99 8.54 4.31
C GLN A 105 -1.65 9.29 4.15
N THR A 106 -0.54 8.57 4.03
CA THR A 106 0.81 9.17 3.98
C THR A 106 1.45 9.07 2.61
N ASN A 107 0.86 8.31 1.69
CA ASN A 107 1.46 7.93 0.41
C ASN A 107 2.86 7.31 0.55
N VAL A 108 3.13 6.68 1.70
CA VAL A 108 4.39 5.98 1.96
C VAL A 108 4.19 4.51 1.63
N LEU A 109 5.15 3.96 0.90
CA LEU A 109 5.27 2.54 0.68
C LEU A 109 6.36 2.01 1.61
N ALA A 110 5.96 1.20 2.60
CA ALA A 110 6.87 0.52 3.51
C ALA A 110 7.16 -0.89 2.98
N LEU A 111 8.43 -1.20 2.79
CA LEU A 111 8.93 -2.50 2.30
C LEU A 111 9.60 -3.26 3.43
N SER A 112 9.44 -4.57 3.46
CA SER A 112 10.06 -5.42 4.48
C SER A 112 10.37 -6.82 3.96
N GLY A 113 11.46 -7.39 4.48
CA GLY A 113 11.98 -8.69 4.08
C GLY A 113 12.75 -8.63 2.75
N ASN A 114 14.03 -8.95 2.80
CA ASN A 114 14.92 -9.05 1.63
C ASN A 114 14.78 -7.87 0.65
N VAL A 115 14.82 -6.65 1.17
CA VAL A 115 14.72 -5.46 0.31
C VAL A 115 16.01 -5.28 -0.46
N VAL A 116 15.93 -5.31 -1.78
CA VAL A 116 17.04 -5.12 -2.70
C VAL A 116 16.72 -3.98 -3.65
N ILE A 117 17.59 -2.98 -3.70
CA ILE A 117 17.50 -1.86 -4.61
C ILE A 117 18.66 -1.98 -5.59
N GLU A 118 18.39 -2.01 -6.88
CA GLU A 118 19.37 -2.15 -7.92
C GLU A 118 19.33 -0.96 -8.88
N ASN A 119 20.48 -0.36 -9.13
CA ASN A 119 20.68 0.53 -10.26
C ASN A 119 21.31 -0.27 -11.40
N LYS A 120 20.57 -0.38 -12.50
CA LYS A 120 21.02 -1.12 -13.70
C LYS A 120 21.83 -0.30 -14.68
N SER A 121 22.26 0.90 -14.29
CA SER A 121 23.15 1.72 -15.11
C SER A 121 24.41 0.95 -15.48
N LYS A 122 24.80 0.99 -16.75
CA LYS A 122 26.00 0.30 -17.24
C LYS A 122 27.29 0.89 -16.68
N ASP A 123 27.28 2.20 -16.42
CA ASP A 123 28.49 2.93 -16.01
C ASP A 123 28.78 2.79 -14.52
N ASN A 124 27.75 2.73 -13.68
CA ASN A 124 27.88 2.64 -12.23
C ASN A 124 26.82 1.70 -11.63
N PRO A 125 26.93 0.39 -11.86
CA PRO A 125 25.99 -0.55 -11.25
C PRO A 125 26.11 -0.49 -9.73
N SER A 126 24.97 -0.38 -9.06
CA SER A 126 24.94 -0.34 -7.60
C SER A 126 23.77 -1.14 -7.05
N THR A 127 24.01 -1.74 -5.90
CA THR A 127 23.01 -2.53 -5.18
C THR A 127 22.98 -2.09 -3.72
N ILE A 128 21.78 -1.95 -3.17
CA ILE A 128 21.54 -1.66 -1.74
C ILE A 128 20.68 -2.77 -1.18
N ILE A 129 21.12 -3.39 -0.10
CA ILE A 129 20.40 -4.48 0.58
C ILE A 129 20.07 -4.04 2.00
N THR A 130 18.81 -4.23 2.41
CA THR A 130 18.35 -3.99 3.77
C THR A 130 17.14 -4.88 4.09
N ASN A 131 16.71 -4.91 5.35
CA ASN A 131 15.51 -5.65 5.76
C ASN A 131 14.25 -4.80 5.81
N TYR A 132 14.39 -3.48 5.74
CA TYR A 132 13.27 -2.54 5.78
C TYR A 132 13.62 -1.26 5.03
N LEU A 133 12.64 -0.70 4.32
CA LEU A 133 12.79 0.53 3.57
C LEU A 133 11.45 1.27 3.50
N GLU A 134 11.47 2.56 3.68
CA GLU A 134 10.35 3.45 3.37
C GLU A 134 10.61 4.19 2.07
N ILE A 135 9.62 4.26 1.22
CA ILE A 135 9.67 4.96 -0.06
C ILE A 135 8.54 5.99 -0.08
N ASN A 136 8.89 7.22 -0.39
CA ASN A 136 7.91 8.21 -0.80
C ASN A 136 7.96 8.33 -2.34
N PRO A 137 6.99 7.76 -3.06
CA PRO A 137 7.03 7.74 -4.52
C PRO A 137 6.86 9.13 -5.14
N ASN A 138 6.23 10.08 -4.45
CA ASN A 138 6.03 11.43 -4.97
C ASN A 138 7.31 12.27 -5.00
N THR A 139 8.20 12.05 -4.02
CA THR A 139 9.47 12.77 -3.89
C THR A 139 10.66 11.95 -4.35
N LEU A 140 10.47 10.69 -4.69
CA LEU A 140 11.51 9.70 -4.98
C LEU A 140 12.57 9.64 -3.88
N THR A 141 12.12 9.76 -2.63
CA THR A 141 12.98 9.60 -1.45
C THR A 141 12.82 8.21 -0.87
N ILE A 142 13.92 7.61 -0.49
CA ILE A 142 13.98 6.33 0.22
C ILE A 142 14.73 6.51 1.53
N ALA A 143 14.26 5.84 2.59
CA ALA A 143 14.86 5.94 3.91
C ALA A 143 14.77 4.63 4.67
N THR A 144 15.76 4.35 5.49
CA THR A 144 15.72 3.27 6.49
C THR A 144 16.56 3.64 7.71
N ASN A 145 16.18 3.10 8.86
CA ASN A 145 16.97 3.16 10.10
C ASN A 145 17.67 1.81 10.40
N ARG A 146 17.57 0.85 9.50
CA ARG A 146 18.16 -0.48 9.62
C ARG A 146 19.56 -0.52 9.04
N ASP A 147 20.23 -1.66 9.28
CA ASP A 147 21.51 -1.92 8.65
C ASP A 147 21.35 -2.02 7.14
N VAL A 148 22.31 -1.45 6.42
CA VAL A 148 22.37 -1.47 4.96
C VAL A 148 23.72 -1.94 4.48
N LEU A 149 23.72 -2.75 3.43
CA LEU A 149 24.90 -3.10 2.66
C LEU A 149 24.76 -2.48 1.27
N ILE A 150 25.68 -1.59 0.92
CA ILE A 150 25.71 -0.92 -0.38
C ILE A 150 26.91 -1.44 -1.15
N THR A 151 26.70 -1.83 -2.38
CA THR A 151 27.76 -2.20 -3.31
C THR A 151 27.71 -1.24 -4.50
N ILE A 152 28.81 -0.54 -4.76
CA ILE A 152 28.99 0.34 -5.92
C ILE A 152 30.20 -0.17 -6.68
N ASN A 153 30.00 -0.64 -7.90
CA ASN A 153 31.00 -1.43 -8.61
C ASN A 153 31.46 -2.61 -7.73
N ASN A 154 32.71 -2.65 -7.31
CA ASN A 154 33.27 -3.67 -6.42
C ASN A 154 33.47 -3.20 -4.97
N ASN A 155 33.12 -1.96 -4.66
CA ASN A 155 33.30 -1.38 -3.33
C ASN A 155 32.08 -1.64 -2.46
N LYS A 156 32.29 -2.10 -1.21
CA LYS A 156 31.23 -2.38 -0.24
C LYS A 156 31.25 -1.37 0.88
N ILE A 157 30.08 -0.84 1.19
CA ILE A 157 29.84 0.10 2.28
C ILE A 157 28.78 -0.53 3.19
N GLN A 158 29.09 -0.64 4.49
CA GLN A 158 28.14 -1.01 5.52
C GLN A 158 27.82 0.23 6.36
N ALA A 159 26.55 0.48 6.60
CA ALA A 159 26.11 1.60 7.40
C ALA A 159 24.83 1.22 8.19
N LYS A 160 24.50 2.02 9.19
CA LYS A 160 23.23 1.93 9.90
C LYS A 160 22.41 3.19 9.64
N GLY A 161 21.28 2.99 9.01
CA GLY A 161 20.41 4.08 8.59
C GLY A 161 20.93 4.83 7.39
N PHE A 162 20.07 5.03 6.43
CA PHE A 162 20.38 5.84 5.25
C PHE A 162 19.15 6.55 4.73
N ASN A 163 19.35 7.65 4.03
CA ASN A 163 18.35 8.40 3.30
C ASN A 163 18.93 8.76 1.93
N ALA A 164 18.14 8.56 0.89
CA ALA A 164 18.55 8.89 -0.47
C ALA A 164 17.44 9.62 -1.22
N GLN A 165 17.85 10.54 -2.07
CA GLN A 165 17.04 11.13 -3.12
C GLN A 165 17.44 10.51 -4.45
N LEU A 166 16.59 9.63 -4.97
CA LEU A 166 16.89 8.87 -6.19
C LEU A 166 17.08 9.78 -7.41
N ARG A 167 16.30 10.87 -7.49
CA ARG A 167 16.38 11.85 -8.59
C ARG A 167 17.71 12.59 -8.63
N GLU A 168 18.31 12.86 -7.47
CA GLU A 168 19.56 13.60 -7.35
C GLU A 168 20.79 12.70 -7.26
N ASN A 169 20.63 11.37 -7.26
CA ASN A 169 21.66 10.38 -6.98
C ASN A 169 22.44 10.68 -5.68
N LYS A 170 21.73 11.23 -4.68
CA LYS A 170 22.33 11.68 -3.42
C LYS A 170 22.03 10.69 -2.31
N LEU A 171 23.09 10.20 -1.67
CA LEU A 171 23.03 9.26 -0.54
C LEU A 171 23.55 9.95 0.72
N ASN A 172 22.79 9.90 1.82
CA ASN A 172 23.18 10.39 3.13
C ASN A 172 23.07 9.25 4.15
N PHE A 173 24.11 9.04 4.93
CA PHE A 173 24.15 8.01 5.96
C PHE A 173 23.90 8.62 7.34
N SER A 174 23.13 7.94 8.17
CA SER A 174 22.73 8.48 9.48
C SER A 174 23.80 8.25 10.56
N SER A 175 24.57 7.14 10.51
CA SER A 175 25.63 6.84 11.49
C SER A 175 26.49 5.65 11.09
N ASN A 176 27.71 5.56 11.67
CA ASN A 176 28.63 4.41 11.64
C ASN A 176 28.81 3.77 10.25
N MET A 177 29.60 4.40 9.41
CA MET A 177 29.95 3.87 8.10
C MET A 177 31.30 3.13 8.15
N THR A 178 31.32 1.90 7.66
CA THR A 178 32.53 1.14 7.39
C THR A 178 32.60 0.85 5.90
N SER A 179 33.72 1.17 5.26
CA SER A 179 33.90 0.92 3.83
C SER A 179 35.11 0.03 3.58
N ASN A 180 34.94 -0.96 2.70
CA ASN A 180 36.04 -1.74 2.12
C ASN A 180 36.18 -1.33 0.66
N ILE A 181 37.25 -0.63 0.35
CA ILE A 181 37.58 -0.20 -1.02
C ILE A 181 38.52 -1.25 -1.61
N VAL A 182 38.08 -1.89 -2.67
CA VAL A 182 38.95 -2.78 -3.47
C VAL A 182 39.59 -1.89 -4.54
N ASN A 183 40.89 -1.61 -4.37
CA ASN A 183 41.64 -0.95 -5.43
C ASN A 183 41.70 -1.88 -6.66
N PRO A 184 41.54 -1.34 -7.87
CA PRO A 184 41.59 -2.09 -9.12
C PRO A 184 42.99 -2.66 -9.40
#